data_be001ce3618413e9648b764e5c680156
#
_entry.id   be001ce3618413e9648b764e5c680156
#
_cell.length_a   1.000
_cell.length_b   1.000
_cell.length_c   1.000
_cell.angle_alpha   90.00
_cell.angle_beta   90.00
_cell.angle_gamma   90.00
#
_symmetry.space_group_name_H-M   'P 1'
#
loop_
_entity.id
_entity.type
_entity.pdbx_description
1 polymer ?
#
loop_
_entity_poly.entity_id
_entity_poly.type
_entity_poly.pdbx_seq_one_letter_code
_entity_poly.pdbx_strand_id
1 'polypeptide(L)'
;MKFIELGLSDSLVSAVEKNGYTESTPIQAQAIPKILAGKNLLAAAETGTGKTAAFALPIIQKLNNQNQGKYKRIKALVLTPTRELASQVGSNFKKYARHSNLRIVDVYGGVKISQQIKQLRMGQIYW
;
A
#
# COMPACT_ATOMS: atom_id res chain seq x y z
N MET A 1 -2.03 -0.43 -20.55
CA MET A 1 -0.84 -1.20 -20.13
C MET A 1 -1.25 -2.19 -19.06
N LYS A 2 -0.85 -3.41 -19.18
CA LYS A 2 -1.18 -4.44 -18.19
C LYS A 2 -0.30 -4.30 -16.96
N PHE A 3 -0.85 -4.67 -15.80
CA PHE A 3 -0.12 -4.55 -14.54
C PHE A 3 1.20 -5.34 -14.51
N ILE A 4 1.24 -6.49 -15.19
CA ILE A 4 2.47 -7.29 -15.26
C ILE A 4 3.62 -6.55 -15.94
N GLU A 5 3.31 -5.62 -16.83
CA GLU A 5 4.31 -4.84 -17.55
C GLU A 5 4.93 -3.73 -16.72
N LEU A 6 4.37 -3.46 -15.52
CA LEU A 6 4.82 -2.36 -14.65
C LEU A 6 5.92 -2.77 -13.67
N GLY A 7 6.32 -4.02 -13.67
CA GLY A 7 7.34 -4.53 -12.76
C GLY A 7 6.81 -5.12 -11.45
N LEU A 8 5.51 -5.32 -11.35
CA LEU A 8 4.89 -5.93 -10.18
C LEU A 8 5.05 -7.45 -10.19
N SER A 9 5.14 -8.05 -9.01
CA SER A 9 5.21 -9.50 -8.86
C SER A 9 3.90 -10.17 -9.29
N ASP A 10 3.97 -11.44 -9.64
CA ASP A 10 2.80 -12.21 -10.07
C ASP A 10 1.72 -12.26 -8.99
N SER A 11 2.11 -12.35 -7.72
CA SER A 11 1.16 -12.37 -6.61
C SER A 11 0.39 -11.06 -6.48
N LEU A 12 1.04 -9.93 -6.68
CA LEU A 12 0.38 -8.62 -6.67
C LEU A 12 -0.52 -8.43 -7.89
N VAL A 13 -0.05 -8.83 -9.06
CA VAL A 13 -0.86 -8.77 -10.28
C VAL A 13 -2.13 -9.63 -10.11
N SER A 14 -1.98 -10.83 -9.56
CA SER A 14 -3.12 -11.69 -9.27
C SER A 14 -4.11 -11.04 -8.30
N ALA A 15 -3.62 -10.40 -7.25
CA ALA A 15 -4.48 -9.72 -6.28
C ALA A 15 -5.27 -8.57 -6.92
N VAL A 16 -4.62 -7.81 -7.81
CA VAL A 16 -5.26 -6.72 -8.54
C VAL A 16 -6.33 -7.24 -9.50
N GLU A 17 -6.02 -8.30 -10.23
CA GLU A 17 -6.95 -8.91 -11.18
C GLU A 17 -8.17 -9.50 -10.49
N LYS A 18 -7.99 -10.11 -9.31
CA LYS A 18 -9.10 -10.62 -8.50
C LYS A 18 -10.04 -9.53 -8.02
N ASN A 19 -9.56 -8.29 -7.93
CA ASN A 19 -10.38 -7.14 -7.59
C ASN A 19 -11.00 -6.47 -8.82
N GLY A 20 -10.90 -7.09 -10.00
CA GLY A 20 -11.55 -6.62 -11.22
C GLY A 20 -10.73 -5.65 -12.06
N TYR A 21 -9.48 -5.42 -11.72
CA TYR A 21 -8.60 -4.50 -12.45
C TYR A 21 -7.69 -5.28 -13.39
N THR A 22 -7.94 -5.19 -14.68
CA THR A 22 -7.15 -5.90 -15.70
C THR A 22 -6.10 -5.02 -16.35
N GLU A 23 -6.37 -3.73 -16.44
CA GLU A 23 -5.46 -2.76 -17.03
C GLU A 23 -5.19 -1.60 -16.07
N SER A 24 -3.97 -1.08 -16.13
CA SER A 24 -3.58 0.06 -15.33
C SER A 24 -4.17 1.35 -15.88
N THR A 25 -4.50 2.26 -14.97
CA THR A 25 -4.86 3.63 -15.34
C THR A 25 -3.60 4.42 -15.70
N PRO A 26 -3.73 5.60 -16.36
CA PRO A 26 -2.55 6.41 -16.70
C PRO A 26 -1.67 6.76 -15.50
N ILE A 27 -2.27 7.13 -14.36
CA ILE A 27 -1.49 7.47 -13.17
C ILE A 27 -0.73 6.25 -12.62
N GLN A 28 -1.34 5.07 -12.66
CA GLN A 28 -0.68 3.84 -12.24
C GLN A 28 0.49 3.49 -13.15
N ALA A 29 0.29 3.56 -14.45
CA ALA A 29 1.34 3.26 -15.42
C ALA A 29 2.55 4.19 -15.29
N GLN A 30 2.32 5.45 -14.94
CA GLN A 30 3.39 6.43 -14.76
C GLN A 30 4.07 6.32 -13.39
N ALA A 31 3.31 6.09 -12.33
CA ALA A 31 3.80 6.15 -10.96
C ALA A 31 4.51 4.85 -10.52
N ILE A 32 3.92 3.70 -10.81
CA ILE A 32 4.40 2.42 -10.28
C ILE A 32 5.87 2.15 -10.64
N PRO A 33 6.30 2.25 -11.91
CA PRO A 33 7.70 2.00 -12.24
C PRO A 33 8.66 2.97 -11.54
N LYS A 34 8.27 4.23 -11.39
CA LYS A 34 9.11 5.25 -10.75
C LYS A 34 9.30 4.98 -9.27
N ILE A 35 8.22 4.59 -8.58
CA ILE A 35 8.29 4.24 -7.16
C ILE A 35 9.13 2.98 -6.96
N LEU A 36 8.96 1.98 -7.81
CA LEU A 36 9.77 0.76 -7.75
C LEU A 36 11.25 1.05 -7.99
N ALA A 37 11.56 2.04 -8.80
CA ALA A 37 12.94 2.49 -9.03
C ALA A 37 13.52 3.30 -7.86
N GLY A 38 12.76 3.53 -6.80
CA GLY A 38 13.22 4.25 -5.62
C GLY A 38 13.16 5.77 -5.74
N LYS A 39 12.44 6.30 -6.71
CA LYS A 39 12.35 7.75 -6.93
C LYS A 39 11.26 8.36 -6.06
N ASN A 40 11.48 9.60 -5.65
CA ASN A 40 10.44 10.43 -5.06
C ASN A 40 9.47 10.86 -6.17
N LEU A 41 8.20 10.96 -5.82
CA LEU A 41 7.17 11.26 -6.80
C LEU A 41 6.18 12.26 -6.24
N LEU A 42 5.89 13.28 -7.04
CA LEU A 42 4.75 14.17 -6.81
C LEU A 42 3.79 13.96 -7.97
N ALA A 43 2.59 13.51 -7.67
CA ALA A 43 1.60 13.17 -8.69
C ALA A 43 0.25 13.75 -8.34
N ALA A 44 -0.44 14.28 -9.33
CA ALA A 44 -1.79 14.77 -9.20
C ALA A 44 -2.69 14.05 -10.20
N ALA A 45 -3.85 13.63 -9.74
CA ALA A 45 -4.84 12.97 -10.57
C ALA A 45 -6.22 13.17 -9.96
N GLU A 46 -7.23 13.10 -10.79
CA GLU A 46 -8.62 13.25 -10.35
C GLU A 46 -9.07 12.05 -9.50
N THR A 47 -10.12 12.25 -8.70
CA THR A 47 -10.76 11.18 -7.93
C THR A 47 -11.23 10.06 -8.86
N GLY A 48 -11.05 8.81 -8.44
CA GLY A 48 -11.48 7.66 -9.24
C GLY A 48 -10.50 7.21 -10.33
N THR A 49 -9.29 7.78 -10.38
CA THR A 49 -8.27 7.41 -11.37
C THR A 49 -7.31 6.33 -10.89
N GLY A 50 -7.55 5.75 -9.72
CA GLY A 50 -6.71 4.66 -9.19
C GLY A 50 -5.46 5.14 -8.48
N LYS A 51 -5.46 6.33 -7.89
CA LYS A 51 -4.30 6.87 -7.16
C LYS A 51 -3.82 5.96 -6.03
N THR A 52 -4.76 5.38 -5.28
CA THR A 52 -4.39 4.52 -4.14
C THR A 52 -3.55 3.33 -4.58
N ALA A 53 -3.97 2.62 -5.60
CA ALA A 53 -3.20 1.49 -6.13
C ALA A 53 -1.86 1.94 -6.72
N ALA A 54 -1.80 3.16 -7.27
CA ALA A 54 -0.58 3.70 -7.87
C ALA A 54 0.57 3.81 -6.86
N PHE A 55 0.28 4.07 -5.58
CA PHE A 55 1.31 4.05 -4.55
C PHE A 55 1.29 2.79 -3.69
N ALA A 56 0.12 2.20 -3.45
CA ALA A 56 0.00 1.02 -2.59
C ALA A 56 0.73 -0.20 -3.17
N LEU A 57 0.54 -0.48 -4.44
CA LEU A 57 1.12 -1.66 -5.07
C LEU A 57 2.65 -1.65 -5.03
N PRO A 58 3.34 -0.57 -5.46
CA PRO A 58 4.80 -0.57 -5.39
C PRO A 58 5.33 -0.54 -3.96
N ILE A 59 4.65 0.10 -3.02
CA ILE A 59 5.04 0.07 -1.61
C ILE A 59 5.00 -1.36 -1.08
N ILE A 60 3.91 -2.07 -1.30
CA ILE A 60 3.76 -3.47 -0.86
C ILE A 60 4.87 -4.33 -1.46
N GLN A 61 5.16 -4.19 -2.74
CA GLN A 61 6.22 -4.96 -3.38
C GLN A 61 7.59 -4.67 -2.78
N LYS A 62 7.93 -3.42 -2.57
CA LYS A 62 9.20 -3.05 -1.96
C LYS A 62 9.34 -3.61 -0.55
N LEU A 63 8.28 -3.57 0.25
CA LEU A 63 8.30 -4.12 1.60
C LEU A 63 8.37 -5.64 1.62
N ASN A 64 7.72 -6.32 0.68
CA ASN A 64 7.81 -7.77 0.53
C ASN A 64 9.22 -8.23 0.17
N ASN A 65 9.94 -7.43 -0.60
CA ASN A 65 11.30 -7.76 -1.03
C ASN A 65 12.35 -7.45 0.03
N GLN A 66 11.98 -6.75 1.11
CA GLN A 66 12.91 -6.45 2.18
C GLN A 66 13.00 -7.61 3.16
N ASN A 67 14.24 -7.92 3.56
CA ASN A 67 14.49 -8.87 4.62
C ASN A 67 13.87 -8.37 5.92
N GLN A 68 12.93 -9.13 6.44
CA GLN A 68 12.29 -8.82 7.71
C GLN A 68 13.21 -9.29 8.86
N GLY A 69 14.22 -8.53 9.18
CA GLY A 69 15.14 -8.88 10.25
C GLY A 69 14.44 -9.10 11.60
N LYS A 70 15.23 -9.44 12.63
CA LYS A 70 14.76 -9.71 13.99
C LYS A 70 13.89 -8.62 14.61
N TYR A 71 14.01 -7.39 14.12
CA TYR A 71 13.31 -6.24 14.69
C TYR A 71 12.14 -5.86 13.79
N LYS A 72 10.98 -5.90 14.38
CA LYS A 72 9.74 -5.49 13.73
C LYS A 72 9.63 -3.97 13.81
N ARG A 73 9.80 -3.30 12.70
CA ARG A 73 9.78 -1.84 12.61
C ARG A 73 8.70 -1.39 11.67
N ILE A 74 8.21 -0.19 11.93
CA ILE A 74 7.36 0.51 10.96
C ILE A 74 8.21 0.81 9.73
N LYS A 75 7.74 0.37 8.57
CA LYS A 75 8.50 0.49 7.31
C LYS A 75 7.92 1.52 6.36
N ALA A 76 6.65 1.83 6.49
CA ALA A 76 6.00 2.84 5.66
C ALA A 76 4.94 3.56 6.46
N LEU A 77 4.80 4.85 6.20
CA LEU A 77 3.76 5.69 6.78
C LEU A 77 2.99 6.35 5.65
N VAL A 78 1.67 6.22 5.69
CA VAL A 78 0.79 6.85 4.73
C VAL A 78 -0.12 7.83 5.47
N LEU A 79 -0.05 9.10 5.07
CA LEU A 79 -0.87 10.15 5.67
C LEU A 79 -2.05 10.47 4.76
N THR A 80 -3.20 10.64 5.37
CA THR A 80 -4.43 11.05 4.67
C THR A 80 -5.10 12.21 5.40
N PRO A 81 -5.85 13.06 4.69
CA PRO A 81 -6.46 14.23 5.30
C PRO A 81 -7.67 13.91 6.19
N THR A 82 -8.33 12.78 5.99
CA THR A 82 -9.52 12.41 6.75
C THR A 82 -9.45 10.99 7.25
N ARG A 83 -10.22 10.71 8.30
CA ARG A 83 -10.41 9.40 8.91
C ARG A 83 -11.03 8.40 7.94
N GLU A 84 -12.01 8.84 7.15
CA GLU A 84 -12.67 8.03 6.13
C GLU A 84 -11.68 7.59 5.06
N LEU A 85 -10.82 8.50 4.60
CA LEU A 85 -9.78 8.17 3.63
C LEU A 85 -8.73 7.24 4.23
N ALA A 86 -8.34 7.42 5.48
CA ALA A 86 -7.42 6.51 6.16
C ALA A 86 -7.97 5.09 6.17
N SER A 87 -9.25 4.94 6.49
CA SER A 87 -9.92 3.64 6.49
C SER A 87 -9.98 3.01 5.09
N GLN A 88 -10.33 3.80 4.07
CA GLN A 88 -10.37 3.33 2.68
C GLN A 88 -9.00 2.91 2.18
N VAL A 89 -7.99 3.72 2.42
CA VAL A 89 -6.62 3.41 2.02
C VAL A 89 -6.13 2.16 2.73
N GLY A 90 -6.36 2.04 4.03
CA GLY A 90 -6.01 0.86 4.80
C GLY A 90 -6.67 -0.41 4.27
N SER A 91 -7.97 -0.33 3.94
CA SER A 91 -8.69 -1.46 3.33
C SER A 91 -8.08 -1.89 2.00
N ASN A 92 -7.70 -0.94 1.16
CA ASN A 92 -7.06 -1.23 -0.12
C ASN A 92 -5.69 -1.88 0.07
N PHE A 93 -4.88 -1.37 1.00
CA PHE A 93 -3.60 -2.00 1.34
C PHE A 93 -3.80 -3.45 1.79
N LYS A 94 -4.77 -3.71 2.65
CA LYS A 94 -5.07 -5.06 3.14
C LYS A 94 -5.47 -6.01 2.02
N LYS A 95 -6.26 -5.53 1.06
CA LYS A 95 -6.65 -6.33 -0.11
C LYS A 95 -5.45 -6.73 -0.95
N TYR A 96 -4.59 -5.77 -1.27
CA TYR A 96 -3.43 -6.01 -2.13
C TYR A 96 -2.32 -6.78 -1.41
N ALA A 97 -2.22 -6.64 -0.09
CA ALA A 97 -1.22 -7.33 0.72
C ALA A 97 -1.70 -8.67 1.27
N ARG A 98 -2.82 -9.19 0.77
CA ARG A 98 -3.50 -10.38 1.29
C ARG A 98 -2.59 -11.61 1.41
N HIS A 99 -1.70 -11.81 0.45
CA HIS A 99 -0.81 -12.96 0.40
C HIS A 99 0.60 -12.65 0.92
N SER A 100 0.76 -11.51 1.59
CA SER A 100 2.03 -11.10 2.18
C SER A 100 1.99 -11.24 3.70
N ASN A 101 3.16 -11.15 4.32
CA ASN A 101 3.28 -11.11 5.78
C ASN A 101 3.22 -9.69 6.33
N LEU A 102 2.86 -8.72 5.51
CA LEU A 102 2.76 -7.34 5.91
C LEU A 102 1.55 -7.12 6.81
N ARG A 103 1.75 -6.34 7.84
CA ARG A 103 0.68 -5.94 8.73
C ARG A 103 0.37 -4.47 8.53
N ILE A 104 -0.90 -4.17 8.33
CA ILE A 104 -1.39 -2.81 8.07
C ILE A 104 -2.25 -2.38 9.26
N VAL A 105 -1.97 -1.21 9.79
CA VAL A 105 -2.72 -0.64 10.90
C VAL A 105 -3.20 0.74 10.53
N ASP A 106 -4.49 0.98 10.70
CA ASP A 106 -5.09 2.29 10.53
C ASP A 106 -5.05 3.03 11.87
N VAL A 107 -4.55 4.25 11.85
CA VAL A 107 -4.49 5.10 13.04
C VAL A 107 -5.18 6.42 12.73
N TYR A 108 -6.15 6.80 13.56
CA TYR A 108 -6.89 8.06 13.39
C TYR A 108 -7.50 8.51 14.70
N GLY A 109 -7.93 9.77 14.75
CA GLY A 109 -8.59 10.34 15.92
C GLY A 109 -9.96 9.73 16.18
N GLY A 110 -10.48 9.88 17.41
CA GLY A 110 -11.78 9.33 17.82
C GLY A 110 -11.75 7.88 18.30
N VAL A 111 -10.59 7.24 18.25
CA VAL A 111 -10.36 5.90 18.82
C VAL A 111 -9.36 6.03 19.97
N LYS A 112 -9.50 5.20 20.99
CA LYS A 112 -8.59 5.26 22.15
C LYS A 112 -7.14 5.07 21.70
N ILE A 113 -6.30 6.04 22.04
CA ILE A 113 -4.87 6.01 21.72
C ILE A 113 -4.21 4.74 22.28
N SER A 114 -4.62 4.31 23.47
CA SER A 114 -4.07 3.10 24.09
C SER A 114 -4.24 1.84 23.24
N GLN A 115 -5.38 1.69 22.57
CA GLN A 115 -5.63 0.56 21.68
C GLN A 115 -4.74 0.62 20.44
N GLN A 116 -4.57 1.81 19.87
CA GLN A 116 -3.71 2.00 18.69
C GLN A 116 -2.25 1.74 19.02
N ILE A 117 -1.78 2.22 20.16
CA ILE A 117 -0.43 1.95 20.65
C ILE A 117 -0.23 0.45 20.87
N LYS A 118 -1.21 -0.23 21.44
CA LYS A 118 -1.14 -1.68 21.65
C LYS A 118 -1.00 -2.42 20.32
N GLN A 119 -1.78 -2.06 19.31
CA GLN A 119 -1.66 -2.65 17.98
C GLN A 119 -0.27 -2.44 17.39
N LEU A 120 0.29 -1.25 17.55
CA LEU A 120 1.63 -0.94 17.08
C LEU A 120 2.70 -1.72 17.85
N ARG A 121 2.51 -1.92 19.16
CA ARG A 121 3.43 -2.64 20.03
C ARG A 121 3.40 -4.15 19.85
N MET A 122 2.38 -4.72 19.27
CA MET A 122 2.34 -6.16 19.01
C MET A 122 3.48 -6.64 18.10
N GLY A 123 4.35 -5.70 17.72
CA GLY A 123 5.67 -6.02 17.20
C GLY A 123 5.68 -6.66 15.83
N GLN A 124 4.54 -6.68 15.16
CA GLN A 124 4.38 -7.31 13.87
C GLN A 124 3.84 -6.35 12.84
N ILE A 125 4.01 -5.07 13.10
CA ILE A 125 3.36 -4.03 12.35
C ILE A 125 4.33 -3.44 11.37
N TYR A 126 3.93 -3.45 10.12
CA TYR A 126 4.66 -2.88 9.01
C TYR A 126 3.73 -1.91 8.29
N TRP A 127 4.22 -0.76 8.08
CA TRP A 127 3.49 0.29 7.41
C TRP A 127 4.14 0.59 6.10
#